data_e7bcc35e4304818d32182d5f1a392103
#
_entry.id   e7bcc35e4304818d32182d5f1a392103
#
_cell.length_a   1.000
_cell.length_b   1.000
_cell.length_c   1.000
_cell.angle_alpha   90.00
_cell.angle_beta   90.00
_cell.angle_gamma   90.00
#
_symmetry.space_group_name_H-M   'P 1'
#
loop_
_entity.id
_entity.type
_entity.pdbx_description
1 polymer ?
#
loop_
_entity_poly.entity_id
_entity_poly.type
_entity_poly.pdbx_seq_one_letter_code
_entity_poly.pdbx_strand_id
1 'polypeptide(L)'
;MPSLDEIFKQMPKAALAYLKDQKLDEIECVIADLPGIARGKAVPATKFARQNTFYLPDSIFYQTITGGWGEAAGDGGFIERDMLLKPDYSTATAAPWTGDFTLQVIHDAYDRKDEPILFSPRNVLKRVVELYRKEGWEPVVAPEMEFFLVARNIDPAKPIEAMMGRSGRPAAARQSYSMTAVDEFGPVIDDIYDFAEVQGFEIDGITQEGGAGQLEINLRHGDPVRLADEVFYFKRLIREAALRHDCFATFMAKPIAEEPGSAMHLHHSIIDIETGTNVFSGPQGGETDLFYNFIAGLQTHLPSAIAVLAPYV
;
A
#
# COMPACT_ATOMS: atom_id res chain seq x y z
N MET A 1 22.68 -19.51 3.72
CA MET A 1 21.45 -18.91 4.24
C MET A 1 21.84 -18.06 5.42
N PRO A 2 21.29 -16.84 5.56
CA PRO A 2 21.54 -16.03 6.74
C PRO A 2 21.03 -16.76 8.00
N SER A 3 21.71 -16.58 9.12
CA SER A 3 21.22 -17.05 10.43
C SER A 3 19.98 -16.24 10.85
N LEU A 4 19.18 -16.76 11.80
CA LEU A 4 18.05 -15.98 12.35
C LEU A 4 18.51 -14.64 12.93
N ASP A 5 19.68 -14.60 13.58
CA ASP A 5 20.23 -13.37 14.12
C ASP A 5 20.57 -12.34 13.01
N GLU A 6 21.03 -12.80 11.85
CA GLU A 6 21.29 -11.93 10.69
C GLU A 6 20.00 -11.44 10.04
N ILE A 7 18.94 -12.25 10.04
CA ILE A 7 17.59 -11.86 9.60
C ILE A 7 17.03 -10.79 10.54
N PHE A 8 17.04 -11.02 11.85
CA PHE A 8 16.54 -10.08 12.84
C PHE A 8 17.25 -8.72 12.81
N LYS A 9 18.56 -8.67 12.53
CA LYS A 9 19.30 -7.41 12.38
C LYS A 9 18.78 -6.52 11.22
N GLN A 10 18.12 -7.10 10.25
CA GLN A 10 17.57 -6.40 9.09
C GLN A 10 16.11 -5.96 9.29
N MET A 11 15.43 -6.48 10.32
CA MET A 11 14.02 -6.17 10.58
C MET A 11 13.84 -4.82 11.28
N PRO A 12 12.73 -4.12 11.03
CA PRO A 12 12.35 -2.90 11.76
C PRO A 12 12.21 -3.15 13.26
N LYS A 13 12.50 -2.11 14.06
CA LYS A 13 12.37 -2.18 15.52
C LYS A 13 10.96 -2.55 15.99
N ALA A 14 9.92 -2.07 15.30
CA ALA A 14 8.52 -2.40 15.60
C ALA A 14 8.25 -3.90 15.46
N ALA A 15 8.71 -4.53 14.36
CA ALA A 15 8.58 -5.98 14.19
C ALA A 15 9.29 -6.76 15.29
N LEU A 16 10.50 -6.34 15.68
CA LEU A 16 11.25 -6.96 16.77
C LEU A 16 10.57 -6.77 18.14
N ALA A 17 9.97 -5.60 18.39
CA ALA A 17 9.22 -5.33 19.61
C ALA A 17 7.96 -6.18 19.71
N TYR A 18 7.26 -6.39 18.60
CA TYR A 18 6.10 -7.27 18.52
C TYR A 18 6.45 -8.73 18.85
N LEU A 19 7.64 -9.18 18.45
CA LEU A 19 8.13 -10.54 18.70
C LEU A 19 8.74 -10.72 20.11
N LYS A 20 8.91 -9.64 20.89
CA LYS A 20 9.59 -9.72 22.17
C LYS A 20 8.86 -10.70 23.12
N ASP A 21 9.62 -11.72 23.57
CA ASP A 21 9.14 -12.76 24.48
C ASP A 21 7.99 -13.62 23.93
N GLN A 22 7.72 -13.54 22.62
CA GLN A 22 6.68 -14.30 21.93
C GLN A 22 7.29 -15.25 20.91
N LYS A 23 6.58 -16.36 20.69
CA LYS A 23 6.95 -17.30 19.64
C LYS A 23 6.23 -16.93 18.35
N LEU A 24 7.02 -16.62 17.32
CA LEU A 24 6.49 -16.42 15.97
C LEU A 24 5.90 -17.73 15.44
N ASP A 25 4.64 -17.71 15.05
CA ASP A 25 3.93 -18.89 14.52
C ASP A 25 4.03 -18.95 12.99
N GLU A 26 3.81 -17.82 12.32
CA GLU A 26 3.68 -17.76 10.86
C GLU A 26 4.31 -16.50 10.27
N ILE A 27 4.75 -16.62 9.01
CA ILE A 27 5.17 -15.49 8.18
C ILE A 27 4.35 -15.47 6.90
N GLU A 28 3.66 -14.38 6.65
CA GLU A 28 3.04 -14.09 5.37
C GLU A 28 4.10 -13.53 4.40
N CYS A 29 4.49 -14.35 3.43
CA CYS A 29 5.40 -13.96 2.35
C CYS A 29 4.57 -13.29 1.26
N VAL A 30 4.57 -11.96 1.19
CA VAL A 30 3.66 -11.20 0.33
C VAL A 30 4.38 -10.47 -0.80
N ILE A 31 3.65 -10.27 -1.90
CA ILE A 31 4.04 -9.45 -3.05
C ILE A 31 2.81 -8.71 -3.56
N ALA A 32 2.98 -7.48 -4.03
CA ALA A 32 1.92 -6.73 -4.68
C ALA A 32 1.77 -7.18 -6.14
N ASP A 33 0.54 -7.50 -6.57
CA ASP A 33 0.22 -7.64 -7.99
C ASP A 33 -0.01 -6.26 -8.65
N LEU A 34 -0.35 -6.21 -9.94
CA LEU A 34 -0.57 -4.95 -10.66
C LEU A 34 -1.71 -4.09 -10.07
N PRO A 35 -2.86 -4.66 -9.64
CA PRO A 35 -3.89 -3.92 -8.93
C PRO A 35 -3.54 -3.57 -7.46
N GLY A 36 -2.39 -3.97 -6.95
CA GLY A 36 -1.98 -3.75 -5.55
C GLY A 36 -2.67 -4.69 -4.55
N ILE A 37 -3.11 -5.88 -5.01
CA ILE A 37 -3.62 -6.93 -4.12
C ILE A 37 -2.44 -7.70 -3.53
N ALA A 38 -2.51 -8.02 -2.24
CA ALA A 38 -1.52 -8.87 -1.60
C ALA A 38 -1.66 -10.32 -2.08
N ARG A 39 -0.68 -10.79 -2.84
CA ARG A 39 -0.51 -12.19 -3.24
C ARG A 39 0.61 -12.81 -2.43
N GLY A 40 0.54 -14.09 -2.15
CA GLY A 40 1.63 -14.68 -1.37
C GLY A 40 1.33 -16.06 -0.80
N LYS A 41 2.12 -16.42 0.19
CA LYS A 41 1.98 -17.66 0.95
C LYS A 41 2.15 -17.38 2.44
N ALA A 42 1.28 -17.96 3.24
CA ALA A 42 1.48 -18.10 4.66
C ALA A 42 2.38 -19.32 4.93
N VAL A 43 3.45 -19.13 5.68
CA VAL A 43 4.49 -20.14 5.89
C VAL A 43 4.77 -20.26 7.40
N PRO A 44 4.73 -21.48 7.97
CA PRO A 44 5.15 -21.67 9.35
C PRO A 44 6.55 -21.09 9.61
N ALA A 45 6.74 -20.36 10.69
CA ALA A 45 8.00 -19.70 11.02
C ALA A 45 9.20 -20.66 11.03
N THR A 46 8.99 -21.91 11.48
CA THR A 46 10.03 -22.95 11.49
C THR A 46 10.47 -23.37 10.08
N LYS A 47 9.58 -23.28 9.08
CA LYS A 47 9.91 -23.54 7.69
C LYS A 47 10.62 -22.33 7.09
N PHE A 48 10.14 -21.11 7.33
CA PHE A 48 10.75 -19.88 6.86
C PHE A 48 12.21 -19.76 7.33
N ALA A 49 12.50 -20.11 8.58
CA ALA A 49 13.86 -20.13 9.10
C ALA A 49 14.82 -21.06 8.36
N ARG A 50 14.29 -22.11 7.71
CA ARG A 50 15.08 -23.07 6.92
C ARG A 50 15.12 -22.73 5.44
N GLN A 51 14.07 -22.11 4.93
CA GLN A 51 13.91 -21.74 3.53
C GLN A 51 13.10 -20.45 3.45
N ASN A 52 13.78 -19.35 3.20
CA ASN A 52 13.21 -18.01 3.16
C ASN A 52 12.92 -17.51 1.73
N THR A 53 13.17 -18.37 0.74
CA THR A 53 12.94 -18.07 -0.68
C THR A 53 11.85 -19.02 -1.18
N PHE A 54 10.86 -18.48 -1.85
CA PHE A 54 9.66 -19.20 -2.27
C PHE A 54 9.39 -19.01 -3.75
N TYR A 55 8.48 -19.83 -4.29
CA TYR A 55 8.06 -19.74 -5.67
C TYR A 55 6.56 -19.41 -5.74
N LEU A 56 6.22 -18.49 -6.62
CA LEU A 56 4.86 -18.24 -7.09
C LEU A 56 4.86 -18.22 -8.61
N PRO A 57 3.72 -18.55 -9.25
CA PRO A 57 3.60 -18.38 -10.69
C PRO A 57 3.61 -16.89 -11.08
N ASP A 58 4.29 -16.54 -12.18
CA ASP A 58 4.31 -15.18 -12.73
C ASP A 58 2.93 -14.72 -13.24
N SER A 59 2.03 -15.67 -13.44
CA SER A 59 0.63 -15.44 -13.82
C SER A 59 -0.13 -14.53 -12.85
N ILE A 60 0.29 -14.40 -11.59
CA ILE A 60 -0.35 -13.47 -10.63
C ILE A 60 -0.36 -12.02 -11.12
N PHE A 61 0.62 -11.62 -11.94
CA PHE A 61 0.68 -10.28 -12.52
C PHE A 61 -0.30 -10.07 -13.68
N TYR A 62 -0.94 -11.12 -14.18
CA TYR A 62 -1.92 -11.07 -15.27
C TYR A 62 -3.36 -11.24 -14.78
N GLN A 63 -3.55 -11.31 -13.46
CA GLN A 63 -4.88 -11.38 -12.87
C GLN A 63 -5.54 -10.01 -12.81
N THR A 64 -6.83 -9.98 -13.10
CA THR A 64 -7.67 -8.81 -12.88
C THR A 64 -7.98 -8.63 -11.39
N ILE A 65 -8.54 -7.48 -11.01
CA ILE A 65 -8.95 -7.20 -9.63
C ILE A 65 -10.01 -8.21 -9.11
N THR A 66 -10.80 -8.78 -10.00
CA THR A 66 -11.82 -9.81 -9.68
C THR A 66 -11.26 -11.24 -9.69
N GLY A 67 -9.95 -11.41 -9.92
CA GLY A 67 -9.27 -12.71 -9.95
C GLY A 67 -9.36 -13.46 -11.30
N GLY A 68 -10.02 -12.87 -12.30
CA GLY A 68 -10.00 -13.39 -13.67
C GLY A 68 -8.62 -13.22 -14.32
N TRP A 69 -8.40 -13.92 -15.42
CA TRP A 69 -7.18 -13.79 -16.22
C TRP A 69 -7.35 -12.68 -17.27
N GLY A 70 -6.35 -11.84 -17.43
CA GLY A 70 -6.32 -10.87 -18.52
C GLY A 70 -6.23 -11.55 -19.90
N GLU A 71 -6.71 -10.89 -20.94
CA GLU A 71 -6.67 -11.40 -22.32
C GLU A 71 -5.25 -11.71 -22.82
N ALA A 72 -4.23 -11.07 -22.25
CA ALA A 72 -2.82 -11.36 -22.54
C ALA A 72 -2.41 -12.80 -22.13
N ALA A 73 -3.16 -13.41 -21.21
CA ALA A 73 -3.02 -14.84 -20.88
C ALA A 73 -3.66 -15.78 -21.91
N GLY A 74 -4.26 -15.23 -22.95
CA GLY A 74 -5.03 -15.76 -24.08
C GLY A 74 -5.00 -17.27 -24.36
N ASP A 75 -5.90 -17.75 -25.20
CA ASP A 75 -6.09 -19.16 -25.62
C ASP A 75 -4.85 -19.82 -26.26
N GLY A 76 -3.76 -19.08 -26.44
CA GLY A 76 -2.55 -19.46 -27.17
C GLY A 76 -1.45 -20.15 -26.36
N GLY A 77 -1.73 -20.65 -25.17
CA GLY A 77 -0.75 -21.43 -24.40
C GLY A 77 0.20 -20.57 -23.58
N PHE A 78 -0.34 -19.68 -22.73
CA PHE A 78 0.46 -19.04 -21.69
C PHE A 78 1.16 -20.14 -20.86
N ILE A 79 2.47 -20.20 -20.97
CA ILE A 79 3.27 -21.09 -20.13
C ILE A 79 3.50 -20.36 -18.81
N GLU A 80 2.74 -20.74 -17.81
CA GLU A 80 2.93 -20.29 -16.43
C GLU A 80 4.31 -20.69 -15.95
N ARG A 81 5.10 -19.70 -15.54
CA ARG A 81 6.46 -19.91 -15.05
C ARG A 81 6.52 -19.59 -13.57
N ASP A 82 7.29 -20.38 -12.83
CA ASP A 82 7.62 -20.01 -11.47
C ASP A 82 8.59 -18.83 -11.46
N MET A 83 8.25 -17.83 -10.68
CA MET A 83 9.17 -16.77 -10.27
C MET A 83 9.70 -17.06 -8.87
N LEU A 84 10.91 -16.58 -8.60
CA LEU A 84 11.56 -16.69 -7.32
C LEU A 84 11.24 -15.45 -6.48
N LEU A 85 10.74 -15.66 -5.27
CA LEU A 85 10.47 -14.60 -4.29
C LEU A 85 11.59 -14.55 -3.27
N LYS A 86 12.25 -13.39 -3.14
CA LYS A 86 13.28 -13.12 -2.15
C LYS A 86 12.77 -12.11 -1.12
N PRO A 87 12.88 -12.39 0.18
CA PRO A 87 12.38 -11.50 1.22
C PRO A 87 13.22 -10.22 1.31
N ASP A 88 12.54 -9.09 1.45
CA ASP A 88 13.12 -7.85 1.93
C ASP A 88 12.79 -7.69 3.42
N TYR A 89 13.72 -8.07 4.28
CA TYR A 89 13.49 -8.07 5.73
C TYR A 89 13.26 -6.68 6.32
N SER A 90 13.68 -5.62 5.62
CA SER A 90 13.41 -4.24 6.05
C SER A 90 11.92 -3.89 6.02
N THR A 91 11.11 -4.68 5.31
CA THR A 91 9.65 -4.52 5.22
C THR A 91 8.88 -5.35 6.25
N ALA A 92 9.57 -6.11 7.10
CA ALA A 92 8.92 -6.98 8.08
C ALA A 92 8.03 -6.16 9.02
N THR A 93 6.78 -6.56 9.14
CA THR A 93 5.81 -5.91 10.03
C THR A 93 4.83 -6.92 10.61
N ALA A 94 4.20 -6.58 11.72
CA ALA A 94 3.20 -7.42 12.38
C ALA A 94 1.89 -7.50 11.57
N ALA A 95 1.14 -8.58 11.78
CA ALA A 95 -0.28 -8.69 11.41
C ALA A 95 -1.12 -8.75 12.70
N PRO A 96 -1.36 -7.61 13.38
CA PRO A 96 -1.91 -7.59 14.75
C PRO A 96 -3.38 -8.02 14.84
N TRP A 97 -4.05 -8.18 13.71
CA TRP A 97 -5.43 -8.67 13.61
C TRP A 97 -5.56 -10.19 13.62
N THR A 98 -4.46 -10.92 13.43
CA THR A 98 -4.46 -12.39 13.49
C THR A 98 -4.55 -12.90 14.93
N GLY A 99 -5.08 -14.10 15.11
CA GLY A 99 -5.14 -14.74 16.44
C GLY A 99 -3.78 -15.27 16.91
N ASP A 100 -2.84 -15.44 15.98
CA ASP A 100 -1.50 -15.99 16.20
C ASP A 100 -0.43 -14.89 15.98
N PHE A 101 0.79 -15.12 16.49
CA PHE A 101 1.91 -14.20 16.24
C PHE A 101 2.40 -14.33 14.79
N THR A 102 1.93 -13.44 13.94
CA THR A 102 2.19 -13.42 12.51
C THR A 102 2.98 -12.19 12.10
N LEU A 103 4.03 -12.36 11.30
CA LEU A 103 4.71 -11.30 10.57
C LEU A 103 4.34 -11.34 9.09
N GLN A 104 4.33 -10.18 8.47
CA GLN A 104 4.28 -9.99 7.02
C GLN A 104 5.65 -9.56 6.53
N VAL A 105 6.10 -10.09 5.40
CA VAL A 105 7.36 -9.68 4.77
C VAL A 105 7.12 -9.54 3.26
N ILE A 106 7.41 -8.37 2.71
CA ILE A 106 7.37 -8.17 1.26
C ILE A 106 8.55 -8.88 0.60
N HIS A 107 8.28 -9.50 -0.53
CA HIS A 107 9.26 -10.20 -1.34
C HIS A 107 9.42 -9.53 -2.68
N ASP A 108 10.64 -9.42 -3.15
CA ASP A 108 10.95 -9.02 -4.52
C ASP A 108 10.87 -10.23 -5.47
N ALA A 109 10.37 -9.99 -6.68
CA ALA A 109 10.21 -11.03 -7.70
C ALA A 109 11.41 -11.11 -8.64
N TYR A 110 11.92 -12.32 -8.83
CA TYR A 110 13.03 -12.64 -9.73
C TYR A 110 12.64 -13.78 -10.68
N ASP A 111 13.25 -13.80 -11.84
CA ASP A 111 13.13 -14.93 -12.76
C ASP A 111 14.05 -16.11 -12.34
N ARG A 112 14.04 -17.19 -13.12
CA ARG A 112 14.88 -18.37 -12.85
C ARG A 112 16.38 -18.16 -13.11
N LYS A 113 16.76 -17.02 -13.71
CA LYS A 113 18.17 -16.62 -13.90
C LYS A 113 18.65 -15.68 -12.81
N ASP A 114 17.80 -15.46 -11.81
CA ASP A 114 18.07 -14.52 -10.71
C ASP A 114 18.04 -13.04 -11.14
N GLU A 115 17.34 -12.73 -12.24
CA GLU A 115 17.15 -11.37 -12.72
C GLU A 115 15.82 -10.81 -12.20
N PRO A 116 15.75 -9.54 -11.78
CA PRO A 116 14.52 -8.92 -11.32
C PRO A 116 13.44 -8.95 -12.42
N ILE A 117 12.21 -9.33 -12.08
CA ILE A 117 11.08 -9.24 -12.99
C ILE A 117 10.74 -7.78 -13.24
N LEU A 118 10.90 -7.34 -14.49
CA LEU A 118 10.87 -5.93 -14.88
C LEU A 118 9.48 -5.26 -14.74
N PHE A 119 8.41 -6.03 -14.78
CA PHE A 119 7.02 -5.55 -14.67
C PHE A 119 6.41 -5.76 -13.28
N SER A 120 7.16 -6.33 -12.33
CA SER A 120 6.75 -6.31 -10.91
C SER A 120 6.67 -4.86 -10.42
N PRO A 121 5.55 -4.40 -9.85
CA PRO A 121 5.36 -2.99 -9.49
C PRO A 121 6.48 -2.44 -8.60
N ARG A 122 6.89 -3.19 -7.59
CA ARG A 122 7.96 -2.78 -6.67
C ARG A 122 9.31 -2.66 -7.38
N ASN A 123 9.63 -3.59 -8.30
CA ASN A 123 10.86 -3.53 -9.10
C ASN A 123 10.83 -2.35 -10.09
N VAL A 124 9.66 -2.00 -10.63
CA VAL A 124 9.50 -0.79 -11.47
C VAL A 124 9.85 0.45 -10.66
N LEU A 125 9.28 0.60 -9.47
CA LEU A 125 9.53 1.76 -8.60
C LEU A 125 11.01 1.86 -8.20
N LYS A 126 11.62 0.76 -7.76
CA LYS A 126 13.06 0.71 -7.44
C LYS A 126 13.93 1.21 -8.60
N ARG A 127 13.61 0.79 -9.83
CA ARG A 127 14.35 1.26 -11.02
C ARG A 127 14.15 2.75 -11.29
N VAL A 128 12.94 3.28 -11.07
CA VAL A 128 12.69 4.73 -11.23
C VAL A 128 13.47 5.52 -10.19
N VAL A 129 13.46 5.10 -8.93
CA VAL A 129 14.27 5.76 -7.88
C VAL A 129 15.76 5.77 -8.23
N GLU A 130 16.30 4.66 -8.77
CA GLU A 130 17.69 4.60 -9.24
C GLU A 130 17.98 5.57 -10.40
N LEU A 131 16.99 5.92 -11.23
CA LEU A 131 17.16 6.96 -12.25
C LEU A 131 17.35 8.35 -11.62
N TYR A 132 16.59 8.68 -10.57
CA TYR A 132 16.78 9.91 -9.81
C TYR A 132 18.17 9.96 -9.17
N ARG A 133 18.60 8.87 -8.53
CA ARG A 133 19.91 8.80 -7.86
C ARG A 133 21.08 9.01 -8.82
N LYS A 134 20.96 8.55 -10.08
CA LYS A 134 21.99 8.80 -11.12
C LYS A 134 22.14 10.28 -11.47
N GLU A 135 21.09 11.07 -11.28
CA GLU A 135 21.11 12.51 -11.45
C GLU A 135 21.55 13.26 -10.18
N GLY A 136 21.91 12.54 -9.11
CA GLY A 136 22.25 13.11 -7.82
C GLY A 136 21.02 13.52 -6.99
N TRP A 137 19.87 12.96 -7.24
CA TRP A 137 18.60 13.32 -6.64
C TRP A 137 17.99 12.18 -5.82
N GLU A 138 17.30 12.57 -4.74
CA GLU A 138 16.48 11.68 -3.93
C GLU A 138 15.02 12.14 -4.00
N PRO A 139 14.10 11.35 -4.59
CA PRO A 139 12.69 11.69 -4.59
C PRO A 139 12.09 11.47 -3.20
N VAL A 140 11.23 12.38 -2.79
CA VAL A 140 10.47 12.31 -1.53
C VAL A 140 9.00 12.43 -1.87
N VAL A 141 8.17 11.54 -1.32
CA VAL A 141 6.73 11.53 -1.56
C VAL A 141 5.95 11.53 -0.25
N ALA A 142 4.70 12.00 -0.30
CA ALA A 142 3.73 11.84 0.77
C ALA A 142 2.41 11.37 0.14
N PRO A 143 1.94 10.15 0.44
CA PRO A 143 0.66 9.65 -0.04
C PRO A 143 -0.47 10.07 0.89
N GLU A 144 -1.63 10.40 0.30
CA GLU A 144 -2.91 10.63 0.97
C GLU A 144 -3.89 9.58 0.47
N MET A 145 -4.35 8.71 1.36
CA MET A 145 -5.21 7.59 0.97
C MET A 145 -6.67 7.87 1.33
N GLU A 146 -7.52 7.94 0.32
CA GLU A 146 -8.95 8.00 0.51
C GLU A 146 -9.60 6.61 0.43
N PHE A 147 -10.61 6.39 1.26
CA PHE A 147 -11.41 5.17 1.28
C PHE A 147 -12.79 5.42 1.86
N PHE A 148 -13.71 4.52 1.58
CA PHE A 148 -15.03 4.55 2.20
C PHE A 148 -15.16 3.44 3.25
N LEU A 149 -15.75 3.79 4.40
CA LEU A 149 -16.32 2.82 5.33
C LEU A 149 -17.79 2.60 4.93
N VAL A 150 -18.12 1.37 4.59
CA VAL A 150 -19.45 0.99 4.09
C VAL A 150 -20.07 -0.08 4.96
N ALA A 151 -21.40 -0.13 5.01
CA ALA A 151 -22.13 -1.16 5.71
C ALA A 151 -21.74 -2.54 5.16
N ARG A 152 -21.75 -3.55 6.03
CA ARG A 152 -21.49 -4.91 5.61
C ARG A 152 -22.55 -5.38 4.62
N ASN A 153 -22.13 -5.63 3.39
CA ASN A 153 -22.98 -6.12 2.31
C ASN A 153 -22.53 -7.52 1.90
N ILE A 154 -23.39 -8.50 2.08
CA ILE A 154 -23.18 -9.90 1.69
C ILE A 154 -23.91 -10.29 0.42
N ASP A 155 -24.71 -9.37 -0.13
CA ASP A 155 -25.50 -9.58 -1.35
C ASP A 155 -25.01 -8.62 -2.45
N PRO A 156 -24.26 -9.09 -3.45
CA PRO A 156 -23.72 -8.23 -4.49
C PRO A 156 -24.78 -7.57 -5.39
N ALA A 157 -26.03 -8.00 -5.32
CA ALA A 157 -27.14 -7.39 -6.05
C ALA A 157 -27.71 -6.12 -5.35
N LYS A 158 -27.32 -5.89 -4.10
CA LYS A 158 -27.72 -4.70 -3.36
C LYS A 158 -26.72 -3.57 -3.55
N PRO A 159 -27.17 -2.31 -3.54
CA PRO A 159 -26.29 -1.16 -3.57
C PRO A 159 -25.38 -1.14 -2.32
N ILE A 160 -24.24 -0.51 -2.47
CA ILE A 160 -23.35 -0.20 -1.33
C ILE A 160 -24.00 0.91 -0.52
N GLU A 161 -24.09 0.71 0.78
CA GLU A 161 -24.67 1.67 1.73
C GLU A 161 -23.58 2.23 2.65
N ALA A 162 -23.73 3.48 3.07
CA ALA A 162 -22.83 4.08 4.05
C ALA A 162 -22.88 3.35 5.40
N MET A 163 -21.74 3.26 6.09
CA MET A 163 -21.65 2.69 7.43
C MET A 163 -22.54 3.45 8.42
N MET A 164 -23.09 2.74 9.40
CA MET A 164 -23.74 3.36 10.58
C MET A 164 -22.67 3.88 11.53
N GLY A 165 -22.75 5.15 11.88
CA GLY A 165 -21.92 5.75 12.90
C GLY A 165 -22.25 5.25 14.32
N ARG A 166 -21.39 5.58 15.29
CA ARG A 166 -21.60 5.23 16.71
C ARG A 166 -22.91 5.78 17.30
N SER A 167 -23.47 6.85 16.72
CA SER A 167 -24.76 7.41 17.12
C SER A 167 -25.97 6.58 16.67
N GLY A 168 -25.76 5.52 15.88
CA GLY A 168 -26.82 4.73 15.25
C GLY A 168 -27.46 5.41 14.04
N ARG A 169 -26.83 6.43 13.49
CA ARG A 169 -27.23 7.10 12.25
C ARG A 169 -26.31 6.70 11.10
N PRO A 170 -26.83 6.59 9.87
CA PRO A 170 -25.96 6.41 8.71
C PRO A 170 -25.07 7.63 8.52
N ALA A 171 -23.85 7.41 8.03
CA ALA A 171 -22.94 8.48 7.68
C ALA A 171 -23.61 9.45 6.69
N ALA A 172 -23.33 10.75 6.85
CA ALA A 172 -23.85 11.78 5.98
C ALA A 172 -22.76 12.33 5.06
N ALA A 173 -23.13 12.58 3.80
CA ALA A 173 -22.25 13.25 2.85
C ALA A 173 -22.08 14.75 3.16
N ARG A 174 -21.08 15.36 2.52
CA ARG A 174 -20.78 16.81 2.59
C ARG A 174 -20.42 17.28 4.00
N GLN A 175 -19.69 16.42 4.72
CA GLN A 175 -19.16 16.70 6.06
C GLN A 175 -17.63 16.87 6.06
N SER A 176 -17.05 17.31 4.93
CA SER A 176 -15.59 17.46 4.81
C SER A 176 -15.01 18.26 5.98
N TYR A 177 -13.94 17.72 6.56
CA TYR A 177 -13.22 18.25 7.73
C TYR A 177 -14.06 18.32 9.03
N SER A 178 -15.22 17.67 9.08
CA SER A 178 -16.04 17.65 10.31
C SER A 178 -15.45 16.66 11.32
N MET A 179 -14.99 17.17 12.45
CA MET A 179 -14.52 16.31 13.56
C MET A 179 -15.65 15.47 14.14
N THR A 180 -16.88 15.98 14.18
CA THR A 180 -18.05 15.18 14.61
C THR A 180 -18.28 14.00 13.67
N ALA A 181 -18.04 14.15 12.34
CA ALA A 181 -18.18 13.05 11.41
C ALA A 181 -17.04 12.03 11.58
N VAL A 182 -15.81 12.46 11.87
CA VAL A 182 -14.70 11.57 12.24
C VAL A 182 -15.04 10.80 13.51
N ASP A 183 -15.60 11.46 14.54
CA ASP A 183 -16.00 10.84 15.80
C ASP A 183 -17.06 9.73 15.63
N GLU A 184 -17.89 9.79 14.60
CA GLU A 184 -18.85 8.72 14.30
C GLU A 184 -18.18 7.37 14.00
N PHE A 185 -16.93 7.40 13.53
CA PHE A 185 -16.13 6.23 13.19
C PHE A 185 -15.01 5.95 14.20
N GLY A 186 -15.03 6.63 15.36
CA GLY A 186 -14.00 6.54 16.41
C GLY A 186 -13.50 5.11 16.66
N PRO A 187 -14.36 4.11 16.93
CA PRO A 187 -13.89 2.75 17.21
C PRO A 187 -13.07 2.11 16.08
N VAL A 188 -13.40 2.37 14.81
CA VAL A 188 -12.62 1.87 13.66
C VAL A 188 -11.28 2.60 13.57
N ILE A 189 -11.32 3.92 13.81
CA ILE A 189 -10.12 4.78 13.77
C ILE A 189 -9.14 4.40 14.89
N ASP A 190 -9.66 4.10 16.08
CA ASP A 190 -8.83 3.65 17.22
C ASP A 190 -8.09 2.35 16.86
N ASP A 191 -8.78 1.35 16.27
CA ASP A 191 -8.13 0.13 15.81
C ASP A 191 -7.11 0.39 14.68
N ILE A 192 -7.38 1.36 13.78
CA ILE A 192 -6.42 1.76 12.75
C ILE A 192 -5.14 2.33 13.41
N TYR A 193 -5.27 3.22 14.40
CA TYR A 193 -4.14 3.77 15.12
C TYR A 193 -3.36 2.70 15.89
N ASP A 194 -4.06 1.83 16.62
CA ASP A 194 -3.43 0.75 17.39
C ASP A 194 -2.65 -0.21 16.48
N PHE A 195 -3.22 -0.58 15.34
CA PHE A 195 -2.53 -1.42 14.37
C PHE A 195 -1.34 -0.72 13.72
N ALA A 196 -1.47 0.56 13.38
CA ALA A 196 -0.39 1.35 12.81
C ALA A 196 0.78 1.48 13.79
N GLU A 197 0.50 1.72 15.07
CA GLU A 197 1.52 1.77 16.12
C GLU A 197 2.29 0.46 16.23
N VAL A 198 1.58 -0.68 16.28
CA VAL A 198 2.20 -2.02 16.32
C VAL A 198 3.04 -2.28 15.07
N GLN A 199 2.60 -1.80 13.91
CA GLN A 199 3.34 -1.94 12.65
C GLN A 199 4.50 -0.95 12.51
N GLY A 200 4.55 0.09 13.34
CA GLY A 200 5.55 1.14 13.29
C GLY A 200 5.32 2.15 12.16
N PHE A 201 4.06 2.33 11.74
CA PHE A 201 3.69 3.30 10.71
C PHE A 201 3.31 4.64 11.34
N GLU A 202 3.69 5.73 10.69
CA GLU A 202 3.43 7.09 11.15
C GLU A 202 2.26 7.69 10.36
N ILE A 203 1.13 7.91 11.05
CA ILE A 203 -0.03 8.64 10.52
C ILE A 203 0.14 10.12 10.85
N ASP A 204 0.12 10.99 9.84
CA ASP A 204 0.12 12.44 10.04
C ASP A 204 -1.27 12.97 10.43
N GLY A 205 -2.33 12.37 9.87
CA GLY A 205 -3.69 12.76 10.18
C GLY A 205 -4.75 11.88 9.54
N ILE A 206 -5.97 11.99 10.07
CA ILE A 206 -7.21 11.43 9.49
C ILE A 206 -8.21 12.55 9.37
N THR A 207 -8.88 12.63 8.24
CA THR A 207 -9.95 13.61 7.98
C THR A 207 -11.17 12.97 7.35
N GLN A 208 -12.34 13.59 7.56
CA GLN A 208 -13.56 13.26 6.85
C GLN A 208 -13.54 13.94 5.48
N GLU A 209 -13.82 13.17 4.45
CA GLU A 209 -13.95 13.63 3.08
C GLU A 209 -15.38 13.97 2.67
N GLY A 210 -15.61 14.29 1.38
CA GLY A 210 -16.89 14.74 0.88
C GLY A 210 -18.00 13.68 0.88
N GLY A 211 -17.65 12.40 0.80
CA GLY A 211 -18.59 11.29 0.71
C GLY A 211 -19.09 10.80 2.07
N ALA A 212 -20.25 10.16 2.08
CA ALA A 212 -20.80 9.55 3.29
C ALA A 212 -19.93 8.37 3.74
N GLY A 213 -19.23 8.52 4.86
CA GLY A 213 -18.28 7.52 5.38
C GLY A 213 -16.95 7.49 4.63
N GLN A 214 -16.65 8.54 3.85
CA GLN A 214 -15.36 8.69 3.20
C GLN A 214 -14.36 9.34 4.15
N LEU A 215 -13.22 8.69 4.33
CA LEU A 215 -12.10 9.15 5.14
C LEU A 215 -10.85 9.24 4.29
N GLU A 216 -9.95 10.13 4.68
CA GLU A 216 -8.59 10.22 4.16
C GLU A 216 -7.58 10.03 5.29
N ILE A 217 -6.52 9.29 5.00
CA ILE A 217 -5.37 9.12 5.89
C ILE A 217 -4.12 9.62 5.18
N ASN A 218 -3.43 10.54 5.85
CA ASN A 218 -2.18 11.10 5.39
C ASN A 218 -1.02 10.38 6.08
N LEU A 219 -0.05 9.89 5.29
CA LEU A 219 1.16 9.29 5.79
C LEU A 219 2.31 10.29 5.74
N ARG A 220 3.20 10.21 6.71
CA ARG A 220 4.40 11.04 6.76
C ARG A 220 5.26 10.85 5.52
N HIS A 221 5.73 11.96 4.94
CA HIS A 221 6.57 11.97 3.75
C HIS A 221 7.89 11.18 3.93
N GLY A 222 8.42 10.65 2.84
CA GLY A 222 9.68 9.92 2.87
C GLY A 222 10.06 9.21 1.57
N ASP A 223 10.86 8.17 1.70
CA ASP A 223 11.33 7.33 0.59
C ASP A 223 10.16 6.69 -0.16
N PRO A 224 10.11 6.81 -1.50
CA PRO A 224 8.99 6.30 -2.29
C PRO A 224 8.76 4.80 -2.19
N VAL A 225 9.84 3.98 -2.11
CA VAL A 225 9.71 2.52 -2.05
C VAL A 225 9.14 2.12 -0.70
N ARG A 226 9.67 2.69 0.39
CA ARG A 226 9.17 2.44 1.74
C ARG A 226 7.70 2.84 1.87
N LEU A 227 7.33 4.03 1.38
CA LEU A 227 5.94 4.49 1.47
C LEU A 227 4.98 3.70 0.59
N ALA A 228 5.41 3.22 -0.58
CA ALA A 228 4.61 2.31 -1.38
C ALA A 228 4.36 0.99 -0.63
N ASP A 229 5.37 0.46 0.06
CA ASP A 229 5.24 -0.73 0.91
C ASP A 229 4.31 -0.46 2.12
N GLU A 230 4.40 0.71 2.75
CA GLU A 230 3.50 1.11 3.85
C GLU A 230 2.05 1.25 3.36
N VAL A 231 1.78 1.93 2.24
CA VAL A 231 0.45 2.02 1.63
C VAL A 231 -0.12 0.63 1.33
N PHE A 232 0.70 -0.27 0.81
CA PHE A 232 0.30 -1.64 0.53
C PHE A 232 -0.18 -2.37 1.79
N TYR A 233 0.56 -2.27 2.90
CA TYR A 233 0.18 -2.83 4.19
C TYR A 233 -1.02 -2.10 4.81
N PHE A 234 -1.06 -0.77 4.72
CA PHE A 234 -2.12 0.06 5.26
C PHE A 234 -3.50 -0.29 4.70
N LYS A 235 -3.58 -0.60 3.41
CA LYS A 235 -4.84 -1.07 2.80
C LYS A 235 -5.37 -2.35 3.44
N ARG A 236 -4.49 -3.26 3.86
CA ARG A 236 -4.88 -4.46 4.61
C ARG A 236 -5.30 -4.11 6.03
N LEU A 237 -4.48 -3.32 6.71
CA LEU A 237 -4.73 -2.85 8.07
C LEU A 237 -6.12 -2.22 8.20
N ILE A 238 -6.45 -1.26 7.34
CA ILE A 238 -7.75 -0.56 7.37
C ILE A 238 -8.91 -1.53 7.12
N ARG A 239 -8.76 -2.49 6.19
CA ARG A 239 -9.80 -3.51 5.96
C ARG A 239 -10.02 -4.39 7.18
N GLU A 240 -8.96 -4.81 7.84
CA GLU A 240 -9.04 -5.65 9.04
C GLU A 240 -9.62 -4.89 10.24
N ALA A 241 -9.25 -3.61 10.41
CA ALA A 241 -9.87 -2.75 11.41
C ALA A 241 -11.39 -2.61 11.15
N ALA A 242 -11.79 -2.32 9.90
CA ALA A 242 -13.21 -2.24 9.54
C ALA A 242 -13.99 -3.53 9.84
N LEU A 243 -13.41 -4.69 9.52
CA LEU A 243 -14.04 -6.01 9.78
C LEU A 243 -14.34 -6.25 11.26
N ARG A 244 -13.54 -5.72 12.19
CA ARG A 244 -13.80 -5.82 13.63
C ARG A 244 -15.07 -5.08 14.07
N HIS A 245 -15.48 -4.08 13.30
CA HIS A 245 -16.62 -3.21 13.58
C HIS A 245 -17.81 -3.48 12.64
N ASP A 246 -17.90 -4.70 12.09
CA ASP A 246 -18.99 -5.17 11.23
C ASP A 246 -19.25 -4.26 10.01
N CYS A 247 -18.19 -3.66 9.47
CA CYS A 247 -18.23 -2.87 8.24
C CYS A 247 -17.11 -3.28 7.28
N PHE A 248 -17.14 -2.75 6.06
CA PHE A 248 -16.08 -2.93 5.09
C PHE A 248 -15.39 -1.60 4.77
N ALA A 249 -14.09 -1.65 4.56
CA ALA A 249 -13.35 -0.55 3.96
C ALA A 249 -13.11 -0.85 2.46
N THR A 250 -13.50 0.10 1.60
CA THR A 250 -13.29 -0.01 0.16
C THR A 250 -12.40 1.11 -0.36
N PHE A 251 -11.40 0.73 -1.17
CA PHE A 251 -10.50 1.62 -1.90
C PHE A 251 -10.87 1.70 -3.39
N MET A 252 -12.11 1.32 -3.73
CA MET A 252 -12.63 1.49 -5.08
C MET A 252 -12.73 2.97 -5.42
N ALA A 253 -12.25 3.37 -6.59
CA ALA A 253 -12.21 4.77 -6.98
C ALA A 253 -13.60 5.46 -7.00
N LYS A 254 -14.65 4.72 -7.31
CA LYS A 254 -16.05 5.23 -7.32
C LYS A 254 -17.01 4.14 -6.85
N PRO A 255 -17.09 3.88 -5.51
CA PRO A 255 -17.92 2.80 -4.98
C PRO A 255 -19.42 3.14 -5.01
N ILE A 256 -19.77 4.42 -4.88
CA ILE A 256 -21.15 4.91 -4.86
C ILE A 256 -21.29 6.00 -5.93
N ALA A 257 -22.22 5.82 -6.87
CA ALA A 257 -22.31 6.66 -8.07
C ALA A 257 -22.57 8.15 -7.75
N GLU A 258 -23.38 8.42 -6.74
CA GLU A 258 -23.82 9.77 -6.33
C GLU A 258 -22.86 10.45 -5.35
N GLU A 259 -21.91 9.71 -4.77
CA GLU A 259 -20.91 10.22 -3.84
C GLU A 259 -19.61 10.62 -4.59
N PRO A 260 -18.74 11.43 -3.99
CA PRO A 260 -17.40 11.67 -4.54
C PRO A 260 -16.62 10.37 -4.80
N GLY A 261 -15.64 10.42 -5.71
CA GLY A 261 -14.67 9.33 -5.86
C GLY A 261 -13.59 9.39 -4.78
N SER A 262 -12.90 8.27 -4.58
CA SER A 262 -11.68 8.20 -3.78
C SER A 262 -10.46 8.35 -4.66
N ALA A 263 -9.55 9.23 -4.27
CA ALA A 263 -8.25 9.41 -4.89
C ALA A 263 -7.14 8.81 -4.02
N MET A 264 -5.93 8.86 -4.53
CA MET A 264 -4.69 8.79 -3.76
C MET A 264 -3.80 9.92 -4.29
N HIS A 265 -3.78 11.04 -3.57
CA HIS A 265 -2.88 12.12 -3.90
C HIS A 265 -1.44 11.74 -3.55
N LEU A 266 -0.50 12.19 -4.36
CA LEU A 266 0.92 12.01 -4.12
C LEU A 266 1.60 13.38 -4.16
N HIS A 267 1.99 13.88 -3.01
CA HIS A 267 2.87 15.04 -2.95
C HIS A 267 4.28 14.62 -3.33
N HIS A 268 4.93 15.42 -4.15
CA HIS A 268 6.26 15.15 -4.66
C HIS A 268 7.24 16.28 -4.32
N SER A 269 8.40 15.88 -3.86
CA SER A 269 9.56 16.74 -3.71
C SER A 269 10.80 15.99 -4.19
N ILE A 270 11.85 16.72 -4.56
CA ILE A 270 13.12 16.14 -4.96
C ILE A 270 14.21 16.85 -4.17
N ILE A 271 15.06 16.07 -3.51
CA ILE A 271 16.18 16.58 -2.75
C ILE A 271 17.47 16.31 -3.51
N ASP A 272 18.27 17.34 -3.69
CA ASP A 272 19.65 17.20 -4.16
C ASP A 272 20.48 16.51 -3.08
N ILE A 273 21.11 15.38 -3.40
CA ILE A 273 21.80 14.51 -2.43
C ILE A 273 23.03 15.22 -1.84
N GLU A 274 23.71 16.05 -2.64
CA GLU A 274 24.96 16.71 -2.21
C GLU A 274 24.66 17.88 -1.26
N THR A 275 23.63 18.69 -1.58
CA THR A 275 23.33 19.92 -0.86
C THR A 275 22.22 19.76 0.19
N GLY A 276 21.41 18.70 0.12
CA GLY A 276 20.23 18.49 0.96
C GLY A 276 19.10 19.48 0.69
N THR A 277 19.13 20.22 -0.43
CA THR A 277 18.13 21.22 -0.77
C THR A 277 17.05 20.67 -1.68
N ASN A 278 15.82 21.21 -1.58
CA ASN A 278 14.74 20.89 -2.49
C ASN A 278 14.98 21.56 -3.84
N VAL A 279 15.14 20.75 -4.91
CA VAL A 279 15.44 21.25 -6.26
C VAL A 279 14.28 22.04 -6.90
N PHE A 280 13.09 21.94 -6.36
CA PHE A 280 11.91 22.70 -6.81
C PHE A 280 11.84 24.11 -6.21
N SER A 281 12.63 24.39 -5.16
CA SER A 281 12.62 25.68 -4.47
C SER A 281 13.86 26.48 -4.80
N GLY A 282 13.68 27.70 -5.28
CA GLY A 282 14.78 28.63 -5.56
C GLY A 282 15.38 29.24 -4.28
N PRO A 283 16.63 29.70 -4.32
CA PRO A 283 17.36 30.21 -3.13
C PRO A 283 16.75 31.46 -2.49
N GLN A 284 15.88 32.20 -3.21
CA GLN A 284 15.17 33.38 -2.72
C GLN A 284 13.66 33.10 -2.48
N GLY A 285 13.25 31.85 -2.48
CA GLY A 285 11.85 31.44 -2.54
C GLY A 285 11.34 31.38 -4.00
N GLY A 286 10.15 30.83 -4.17
CA GLY A 286 9.56 30.59 -5.50
C GLY A 286 10.04 29.29 -6.13
N GLU A 287 9.45 28.97 -7.26
CA GLU A 287 9.68 27.72 -7.98
C GLU A 287 10.87 27.86 -8.92
N THR A 288 11.56 26.75 -9.18
CA THR A 288 12.66 26.68 -10.15
C THR A 288 12.16 26.29 -11.55
N ASP A 289 12.99 26.47 -12.57
CA ASP A 289 12.70 25.97 -13.94
C ASP A 289 12.50 24.44 -13.92
N LEU A 290 13.20 23.71 -13.05
CA LEU A 290 13.05 22.26 -12.92
C LEU A 290 11.65 21.88 -12.41
N PHE A 291 11.06 22.66 -11.51
CA PHE A 291 9.67 22.47 -11.07
C PHE A 291 8.69 22.56 -12.27
N TYR A 292 8.83 23.58 -13.10
CA TYR A 292 7.99 23.73 -14.28
C TYR A 292 8.24 22.64 -15.33
N ASN A 293 9.48 22.18 -15.49
CA ASN A 293 9.81 21.05 -16.35
C ASN A 293 9.17 19.75 -15.85
N PHE A 294 9.14 19.54 -14.53
CA PHE A 294 8.47 18.40 -13.92
C PHE A 294 6.96 18.41 -14.19
N ILE A 295 6.29 19.57 -14.02
CA ILE A 295 4.87 19.73 -14.36
C ILE A 295 4.61 19.47 -15.84
N ALA A 296 5.44 20.02 -16.73
CA ALA A 296 5.33 19.80 -18.17
C ALA A 296 5.49 18.31 -18.54
N GLY A 297 6.39 17.60 -17.84
CA GLY A 297 6.55 16.15 -17.97
C GLY A 297 5.26 15.40 -17.57
N LEU A 298 4.65 15.75 -16.44
CA LEU A 298 3.37 15.18 -16.00
C LEU A 298 2.28 15.45 -17.05
N GLN A 299 2.12 16.69 -17.52
CA GLN A 299 1.13 17.05 -18.53
C GLN A 299 1.30 16.27 -19.84
N THR A 300 2.54 16.00 -20.23
CA THR A 300 2.87 15.25 -21.45
C THR A 300 2.57 13.77 -21.32
N HIS A 301 2.87 13.16 -20.18
CA HIS A 301 2.86 11.71 -20.02
C HIS A 301 1.65 11.14 -19.28
N LEU A 302 0.96 11.94 -18.43
CA LEU A 302 -0.24 11.49 -17.72
C LEU A 302 -1.32 10.90 -18.61
N PRO A 303 -1.65 11.48 -19.80
CA PRO A 303 -2.66 10.88 -20.66
C PRO A 303 -2.37 9.43 -21.05
N SER A 304 -1.08 9.09 -21.24
CA SER A 304 -0.68 7.70 -21.52
C SER A 304 -0.59 6.84 -20.25
N ALA A 305 -0.27 7.46 -19.11
CA ALA A 305 -0.13 6.78 -17.84
C ALA A 305 -1.48 6.42 -17.19
N ILE A 306 -2.58 7.02 -17.65
CA ILE A 306 -3.91 6.79 -17.08
C ILE A 306 -4.32 5.31 -17.11
N ALA A 307 -3.87 4.58 -18.14
CA ALA A 307 -4.09 3.14 -18.25
C ALA A 307 -3.50 2.31 -17.09
N VAL A 308 -2.51 2.88 -16.38
CA VAL A 308 -1.88 2.25 -15.21
C VAL A 308 -2.37 2.88 -13.91
N LEU A 309 -2.60 4.21 -13.91
CA LEU A 309 -3.01 4.96 -12.73
C LEU A 309 -4.50 4.76 -12.40
N ALA A 310 -5.35 4.61 -13.40
CA ALA A 310 -6.79 4.40 -13.26
C ALA A 310 -7.28 3.34 -14.27
N PRO A 311 -6.86 2.08 -14.13
CA PRO A 311 -7.12 1.03 -15.13
C PRO A 311 -8.59 0.60 -15.20
N TYR A 312 -9.40 0.99 -14.23
CA TYR A 312 -10.81 0.61 -14.16
C TYR A 312 -11.67 1.87 -13.95
N VAL A 313 -12.46 2.18 -14.94
CA VAL A 313 -13.45 3.26 -14.90
C VAL A 313 -14.84 2.66 -14.81
#